data_ed9185b7a44176f66fc54968e2b3fafd
#
_entry.id   ed9185b7a44176f66fc54968e2b3fafd
#
_cell.length_a   1.000
_cell.length_b   1.000
_cell.length_c   1.000
_cell.angle_alpha   90.00
_cell.angle_beta   90.00
_cell.angle_gamma   90.00
#
_symmetry.space_group_name_H-M   'P 1'
#
loop_
_entity.id
_entity.type
_entity.pdbx_description
1 polymer ?
#
loop_
_entity_poly.entity_id
_entity_poly.type
_entity_poly.pdbx_seq_one_letter_code
_entity_poly.pdbx_strand_id
1 'polypeptide(L)'
;MIPRSERLIVALDVPTPKEARALAEQLGDAVRFYKIGLELFTSDGTFDLLGWLSARGNKVFADLKLYDIPETVRRAVANLRGSGATFLTVHGHRSVMEAAAREKGGMKILAVTVLTSFDQRDLEEMGSTRTVEQLVLLRAKGALDTGCDGVISSGHEARALKKEFGDRLLVVTPGIRPFEKKDDQKRTVDVAQAFANGADYIVVGRPIRDAADPRAAAQAIQDSIKKIKG
;
A
#
# COMPACT_ATOMS: atom_id res chain seq x y z
N MET A 1 -11.30 -14.13 5.27
CA MET A 1 -9.90 -14.20 5.78
C MET A 1 -8.95 -13.97 4.62
N ILE A 2 -7.92 -13.15 4.78
CA ILE A 2 -6.92 -12.85 3.74
C ILE A 2 -5.94 -14.04 3.65
N PRO A 3 -5.75 -14.63 2.45
CA PRO A 3 -4.76 -15.71 2.28
C PRO A 3 -3.36 -15.22 2.68
N ARG A 4 -2.62 -16.04 3.43
CA ARG A 4 -1.27 -15.66 3.90
C ARG A 4 -0.31 -15.32 2.75
N SER A 5 -0.43 -16.03 1.64
CA SER A 5 0.37 -15.82 0.42
C SER A 5 0.13 -14.45 -0.25
N GLU A 6 -0.96 -13.77 0.08
CA GLU A 6 -1.33 -12.46 -0.47
C GLU A 6 -0.99 -11.29 0.47
N ARG A 7 -0.59 -11.56 1.72
CA ARG A 7 -0.32 -10.52 2.72
C ARG A 7 0.98 -9.75 2.46
N LEU A 8 1.88 -10.29 1.66
CA LEU A 8 3.07 -9.61 1.15
C LEU A 8 2.76 -8.93 -0.17
N ILE A 9 2.94 -7.62 -0.23
CA ILE A 9 2.90 -6.81 -1.45
C ILE A 9 4.32 -6.37 -1.78
N VAL A 10 4.83 -6.72 -2.97
CA VAL A 10 6.16 -6.30 -3.41
C VAL A 10 6.05 -5.04 -4.26
N ALA A 11 6.80 -3.99 -3.88
CA ALA A 11 6.86 -2.76 -4.64
C ALA A 11 7.81 -2.89 -5.83
N LEU A 12 7.26 -2.73 -7.04
CA LEU A 12 8.00 -2.67 -8.31
C LEU A 12 8.46 -1.22 -8.57
N ASP A 13 9.28 -0.69 -7.66
CA ASP A 13 9.81 0.67 -7.78
C ASP A 13 11.06 0.64 -8.67
N VAL A 14 10.85 0.42 -9.97
CA VAL A 14 11.86 0.36 -11.04
C VAL A 14 11.43 1.28 -12.18
N PRO A 15 12.37 1.83 -12.98
CA PRO A 15 12.07 2.88 -13.96
C PRO A 15 11.22 2.42 -15.16
N THR A 16 11.23 1.14 -15.52
CA THR A 16 10.56 0.67 -16.74
C THR A 16 9.67 -0.56 -16.54
N PRO A 17 8.58 -0.72 -17.30
CA PRO A 17 7.75 -1.93 -17.29
C PRO A 17 8.53 -3.20 -17.67
N LYS A 18 9.58 -3.08 -18.48
CA LYS A 18 10.46 -4.22 -18.82
C LYS A 18 11.18 -4.75 -17.58
N GLU A 19 11.77 -3.86 -16.80
CA GLU A 19 12.44 -4.24 -15.53
C GLU A 19 11.44 -4.77 -14.51
N ALA A 20 10.25 -4.17 -14.43
CA ALA A 20 9.17 -4.64 -13.57
C ALA A 20 8.72 -6.06 -13.93
N ARG A 21 8.59 -6.39 -15.22
CA ARG A 21 8.28 -7.75 -15.69
C ARG A 21 9.41 -8.72 -15.32
N ALA A 22 10.66 -8.36 -15.58
CA ALA A 22 11.81 -9.20 -15.25
C ALA A 22 11.87 -9.52 -13.74
N LEU A 23 11.66 -8.51 -12.89
CA LEU A 23 11.61 -8.70 -11.44
C LEU A 23 10.43 -9.59 -11.03
N ALA A 24 9.24 -9.39 -11.59
CA ALA A 24 8.07 -10.21 -11.29
C ALA A 24 8.25 -11.67 -11.75
N GLU A 25 8.90 -11.91 -12.88
CA GLU A 25 9.26 -13.25 -13.38
C GLU A 25 10.29 -13.93 -12.46
N GLN A 26 11.30 -13.19 -12.00
CA GLN A 26 12.31 -13.68 -11.05
C GLN A 26 11.67 -14.06 -9.71
N LEU A 27 10.73 -13.28 -9.21
CA LEU A 27 9.99 -13.56 -7.97
C LEU A 27 9.07 -14.78 -8.10
N GLY A 28 8.51 -15.01 -9.28
CA GLY A 28 7.69 -16.19 -9.61
C GLY A 28 6.51 -16.36 -8.66
N ASP A 29 6.33 -17.57 -8.14
CA ASP A 29 5.22 -17.93 -7.24
C ASP A 29 5.42 -17.53 -5.76
N ALA A 30 6.60 -17.03 -5.41
CA ALA A 30 6.87 -16.49 -4.08
C ALA A 30 6.05 -15.22 -3.79
N VAL A 31 5.58 -14.52 -4.83
CA VAL A 31 4.82 -13.27 -4.71
C VAL A 31 3.56 -13.34 -5.58
N ARG A 32 2.43 -12.90 -5.01
CA ARG A 32 1.12 -12.88 -5.66
C ARG A 32 0.49 -11.49 -5.71
N PHE A 33 1.16 -10.48 -5.13
CA PHE A 33 0.63 -9.14 -5.07
C PHE A 33 1.76 -8.11 -5.28
N TYR A 34 1.60 -7.24 -6.28
CA TYR A 34 2.59 -6.27 -6.69
C TYR A 34 2.06 -4.84 -6.57
N LYS A 35 2.89 -3.90 -6.12
CA LYS A 35 2.58 -2.46 -6.10
C LYS A 35 3.29 -1.76 -7.25
N ILE A 36 2.55 -0.98 -8.01
CA ILE A 36 3.05 -0.05 -9.02
C ILE A 36 2.91 1.37 -8.45
N GLY A 37 4.05 2.01 -8.18
CA GLY A 37 4.13 3.39 -7.68
C GLY A 37 4.16 4.43 -8.80
N LEU A 38 4.23 5.72 -8.42
CA LEU A 38 4.16 6.84 -9.35
C LEU A 38 5.24 6.80 -10.44
N GLU A 39 6.49 6.49 -10.08
CA GLU A 39 7.61 6.41 -11.03
C GLU A 39 7.29 5.46 -12.18
N LEU A 40 6.98 4.23 -11.86
CA LEU A 40 6.64 3.20 -12.85
C LEU A 40 5.31 3.50 -13.54
N PHE A 41 4.33 4.09 -12.83
CA PHE A 41 3.02 4.38 -13.39
C PHE A 41 3.08 5.47 -14.48
N THR A 42 4.00 6.42 -14.36
CA THR A 42 4.21 7.50 -15.35
C THR A 42 5.09 7.08 -16.53
N SER A 43 5.64 5.86 -16.50
CA SER A 43 6.39 5.33 -17.64
C SER A 43 5.45 4.78 -18.71
N ASP A 44 5.91 4.80 -19.96
CA ASP A 44 5.15 4.27 -21.10
C ASP A 44 4.92 2.76 -20.99
N GLY A 45 3.72 2.28 -21.34
CA GLY A 45 3.35 0.86 -21.31
C GLY A 45 2.92 0.33 -19.93
N THR A 46 2.66 1.19 -18.96
CA THR A 46 2.26 0.74 -17.59
C THR A 46 0.91 0.06 -17.58
N PHE A 47 -0.07 0.50 -18.37
CA PHE A 47 -1.37 -0.17 -18.46
C PHE A 47 -1.24 -1.61 -18.99
N ASP A 48 -0.33 -1.85 -19.94
CA ASP A 48 -0.02 -3.19 -20.43
C ASP A 48 0.63 -4.05 -19.33
N LEU A 49 1.44 -3.44 -18.46
CA LEU A 49 2.02 -4.13 -17.30
C LEU A 49 0.94 -4.54 -16.28
N LEU A 50 -0.03 -3.66 -15.98
CA LEU A 50 -1.16 -4.00 -15.10
C LEU A 50 -1.94 -5.19 -15.66
N GLY A 51 -2.31 -5.14 -16.93
CA GLY A 51 -3.02 -6.24 -17.61
C GLY A 51 -2.20 -7.53 -17.61
N TRP A 52 -0.90 -7.45 -17.87
CA TRP A 52 0.01 -8.60 -17.88
C TRP A 52 0.12 -9.27 -16.51
N LEU A 53 0.26 -8.50 -15.43
CA LEU A 53 0.28 -9.02 -14.05
C LEU A 53 -1.04 -9.67 -13.68
N SER A 54 -2.16 -9.01 -13.98
CA SER A 54 -3.51 -9.50 -13.69
C SER A 54 -3.84 -10.78 -14.47
N ALA A 55 -3.50 -10.87 -15.75
CA ALA A 55 -3.71 -12.07 -16.57
C ALA A 55 -2.93 -13.30 -16.06
N ARG A 56 -1.85 -13.08 -15.31
CA ARG A 56 -1.07 -14.14 -14.63
C ARG A 56 -1.62 -14.52 -13.26
N GLY A 57 -2.79 -13.99 -12.88
CA GLY A 57 -3.45 -14.25 -11.59
C GLY A 57 -2.83 -13.49 -10.42
N ASN A 58 -2.01 -12.48 -10.68
CA ASN A 58 -1.46 -11.62 -9.63
C ASN A 58 -2.41 -10.48 -9.30
N LYS A 59 -2.43 -10.06 -8.04
CA LYS A 59 -3.09 -8.83 -7.62
C LYS A 59 -2.18 -7.63 -7.87
N VAL A 60 -2.78 -6.50 -8.21
CA VAL A 60 -2.05 -5.27 -8.50
C VAL A 60 -2.57 -4.14 -7.61
N PHE A 61 -1.65 -3.44 -6.99
CA PHE A 61 -1.88 -2.26 -6.19
C PHE A 61 -1.35 -1.03 -6.93
N ALA A 62 -2.25 -0.20 -7.46
CA ALA A 62 -1.92 1.09 -8.05
C ALA A 62 -1.74 2.14 -6.94
N ASP A 63 -0.48 2.38 -6.53
CA ASP A 63 -0.14 3.28 -5.42
C ASP A 63 0.13 4.71 -5.92
N LEU A 64 -0.93 5.39 -6.35
CA LEU A 64 -0.88 6.69 -7.04
C LEU A 64 -1.11 7.87 -6.12
N LYS A 65 -1.68 7.63 -4.93
CA LYS A 65 -2.01 8.66 -3.93
C LYS A 65 -2.74 9.85 -4.56
N LEU A 66 -3.80 9.56 -5.36
CA LEU A 66 -4.54 10.59 -6.09
C LEU A 66 -4.98 11.72 -5.16
N TYR A 67 -4.68 12.96 -5.57
CA TYR A 67 -5.04 14.15 -4.84
C TYR A 67 -5.27 15.30 -5.80
N ASP A 68 -6.53 15.61 -6.03
CA ASP A 68 -7.00 16.66 -6.93
C ASP A 68 -8.42 17.04 -6.53
N ILE A 69 -9.06 17.98 -7.22
CA ILE A 69 -10.48 18.26 -7.01
C ILE A 69 -11.32 16.98 -7.21
N PRO A 70 -12.43 16.83 -6.45
CA PRO A 70 -13.18 15.57 -6.41
C PRO A 70 -13.59 15.01 -7.77
N GLU A 71 -14.01 15.86 -8.72
CA GLU A 71 -14.42 15.40 -10.05
C GLU A 71 -13.26 14.83 -10.87
N THR A 72 -12.07 15.41 -10.78
CA THR A 72 -10.86 14.88 -11.44
C THR A 72 -10.51 13.52 -10.85
N VAL A 73 -10.53 13.38 -9.51
CA VAL A 73 -10.29 12.10 -8.84
C VAL A 73 -11.32 11.05 -9.26
N ARG A 74 -12.61 11.42 -9.28
CA ARG A 74 -13.67 10.53 -9.72
C ARG A 74 -13.43 9.96 -11.10
N ARG A 75 -13.08 10.82 -12.07
CA ARG A 75 -12.77 10.40 -13.46
C ARG A 75 -11.53 9.55 -13.56
N ALA A 76 -10.46 9.90 -12.80
CA ALA A 76 -9.23 9.10 -12.77
C ALA A 76 -9.48 7.68 -12.24
N VAL A 77 -10.29 7.55 -11.17
CA VAL A 77 -10.69 6.24 -10.63
C VAL A 77 -11.53 5.46 -11.64
N ALA A 78 -12.48 6.13 -12.31
CA ALA A 78 -13.29 5.51 -13.36
C ALA A 78 -12.43 4.94 -14.50
N ASN A 79 -11.38 5.64 -14.92
CA ASN A 79 -10.46 5.20 -15.96
C ASN A 79 -9.63 3.98 -15.53
N LEU A 80 -9.40 3.78 -14.24
CA LEU A 80 -8.67 2.63 -13.71
C LEU A 80 -9.57 1.39 -13.53
N ARG A 81 -10.89 1.53 -13.65
CA ARG A 81 -11.79 0.36 -13.63
C ARG A 81 -11.48 -0.54 -14.81
N GLY A 82 -11.35 -1.83 -14.54
CA GLY A 82 -11.03 -2.81 -15.59
C GLY A 82 -9.55 -2.89 -15.98
N SER A 83 -8.68 -2.04 -15.42
CA SER A 83 -7.24 -2.10 -15.68
C SER A 83 -6.52 -3.32 -15.07
N GLY A 84 -7.21 -4.07 -14.20
CA GLY A 84 -6.62 -5.16 -13.42
C GLY A 84 -6.14 -4.72 -12.03
N ALA A 85 -6.28 -3.44 -11.66
CA ALA A 85 -5.94 -2.96 -10.33
C ALA A 85 -6.90 -3.54 -9.27
N THR A 86 -6.33 -4.10 -8.20
CA THR A 86 -7.06 -4.59 -7.02
C THR A 86 -7.17 -3.51 -5.94
N PHE A 87 -6.08 -2.76 -5.71
CA PHE A 87 -6.01 -1.64 -4.78
C PHE A 87 -5.64 -0.36 -5.50
N LEU A 88 -6.18 0.77 -5.00
CA LEU A 88 -5.81 2.11 -5.44
C LEU A 88 -5.70 3.03 -4.22
N THR A 89 -4.65 3.85 -4.16
CA THR A 89 -4.50 4.86 -3.10
C THR A 89 -5.00 6.24 -3.52
N VAL A 90 -5.62 6.90 -2.55
CA VAL A 90 -5.98 8.31 -2.61
C VAL A 90 -5.54 9.01 -1.33
N HIS A 91 -5.37 10.34 -1.34
CA HIS A 91 -5.12 11.08 -0.11
C HIS A 91 -6.33 11.09 0.82
N GLY A 92 -6.09 11.10 2.16
CA GLY A 92 -7.09 11.01 3.21
C GLY A 92 -7.89 12.31 3.45
N HIS A 93 -8.25 13.04 2.40
CA HIS A 93 -9.18 14.17 2.43
C HIS A 93 -10.59 13.69 2.12
N ARG A 94 -11.57 14.11 2.91
CA ARG A 94 -12.95 13.59 2.86
C ARG A 94 -13.54 13.61 1.45
N SER A 95 -13.50 14.77 0.78
CA SER A 95 -14.08 14.92 -0.56
C SER A 95 -13.39 14.06 -1.63
N VAL A 96 -12.08 13.86 -1.50
CA VAL A 96 -11.29 12.99 -2.38
C VAL A 96 -11.67 11.52 -2.17
N MET A 97 -11.77 11.10 -0.90
CA MET A 97 -12.17 9.73 -0.54
C MET A 97 -13.59 9.41 -1.01
N GLU A 98 -14.56 10.33 -0.82
CA GLU A 98 -15.93 10.17 -1.31
C GLU A 98 -15.98 10.00 -2.83
N ALA A 99 -15.28 10.86 -3.56
CA ALA A 99 -15.23 10.80 -5.02
C ALA A 99 -14.66 9.48 -5.52
N ALA A 100 -13.57 9.01 -4.92
CA ALA A 100 -12.94 7.74 -5.26
C ALA A 100 -13.82 6.53 -4.93
N ALA A 101 -14.43 6.51 -3.74
CA ALA A 101 -15.26 5.40 -3.29
C ALA A 101 -16.49 5.18 -4.17
N ARG A 102 -17.08 6.26 -4.71
CA ARG A 102 -18.24 6.18 -5.62
C ARG A 102 -17.94 5.45 -6.94
N GLU A 103 -16.71 5.54 -7.41
CA GLU A 103 -16.32 5.02 -8.73
C GLU A 103 -15.43 3.76 -8.65
N LYS A 104 -15.16 3.24 -7.47
CA LYS A 104 -14.18 2.16 -7.26
C LYS A 104 -14.48 0.86 -8.01
N GLY A 105 -15.74 0.58 -8.33
CA GLY A 105 -16.14 -0.71 -8.92
C GLY A 105 -15.69 -1.88 -8.07
N GLY A 106 -14.95 -2.81 -8.66
CA GLY A 106 -14.35 -3.95 -7.95
C GLY A 106 -13.02 -3.68 -7.24
N MET A 107 -12.43 -2.48 -7.44
CA MET A 107 -11.20 -2.10 -6.75
C MET A 107 -11.48 -1.74 -5.28
N LYS A 108 -10.46 -1.87 -4.45
CA LYS A 108 -10.48 -1.36 -3.07
C LYS A 108 -9.72 -0.04 -2.99
N ILE A 109 -10.38 0.97 -2.41
CA ILE A 109 -9.76 2.29 -2.18
C ILE A 109 -9.09 2.31 -0.82
N LEU A 110 -7.81 2.65 -0.82
CA LEU A 110 -7.00 2.82 0.40
C LEU A 110 -6.67 4.30 0.58
N ALA A 111 -7.07 4.88 1.71
CA ALA A 111 -6.78 6.27 2.03
C ALA A 111 -5.38 6.39 2.67
N VAL A 112 -4.54 7.27 2.15
CA VAL A 112 -3.27 7.62 2.78
C VAL A 112 -3.55 8.49 3.99
N THR A 113 -3.24 8.01 5.19
CA THR A 113 -3.45 8.75 6.44
C THR A 113 -2.40 9.84 6.62
N VAL A 114 -1.18 9.48 6.94
CA VAL A 114 0.01 10.34 6.97
C VAL A 114 1.14 9.61 6.27
N LEU A 115 1.86 10.27 5.38
CA LEU A 115 3.02 9.65 4.70
C LEU A 115 4.02 9.14 5.72
N THR A 116 4.58 7.96 5.51
CA THR A 116 5.54 7.35 6.44
C THR A 116 6.90 8.06 6.50
N SER A 117 7.14 8.95 5.54
CA SER A 117 8.25 9.89 5.53
C SER A 117 8.01 11.12 6.41
N PHE A 118 6.76 11.39 6.82
CA PHE A 118 6.40 12.53 7.65
C PHE A 118 6.46 12.19 9.13
N ASP A 119 6.97 13.15 9.92
CA ASP A 119 6.93 13.11 11.38
C ASP A 119 6.09 14.28 11.95
N GLN A 120 6.17 14.53 13.23
CA GLN A 120 5.40 15.58 13.90
C GLN A 120 5.79 16.99 13.40
N ARG A 121 7.07 17.22 13.11
CA ARG A 121 7.56 18.49 12.58
C ARG A 121 6.96 18.81 11.22
N ASP A 122 6.92 17.81 10.31
CA ASP A 122 6.32 17.99 8.98
C ASP A 122 4.85 18.40 9.09
N LEU A 123 4.10 17.86 10.07
CA LEU A 123 2.71 18.26 10.30
C LEU A 123 2.57 19.68 10.87
N GLU A 124 3.46 20.08 11.77
CA GLU A 124 3.48 21.43 12.34
C GLU A 124 3.80 22.48 11.27
N GLU A 125 4.76 22.20 10.37
CA GLU A 125 5.07 23.05 9.22
C GLU A 125 3.90 23.19 8.25
N MET A 126 3.00 22.18 8.18
CA MET A 126 1.74 22.24 7.43
C MET A 126 0.61 22.96 8.20
N GLY A 127 0.90 23.51 9.37
CA GLY A 127 -0.07 24.22 10.21
C GLY A 127 -1.01 23.30 11.01
N SER A 128 -0.71 22.00 11.13
CA SER A 128 -1.52 21.07 11.92
C SER A 128 -1.20 21.21 13.41
N THR A 129 -2.24 21.33 14.23
CA THR A 129 -2.14 21.26 15.71
C THR A 129 -2.32 19.84 16.25
N ARG A 130 -2.60 18.86 15.39
CA ARG A 130 -2.82 17.47 15.77
C ARG A 130 -1.51 16.71 15.81
N THR A 131 -1.46 15.70 16.68
CA THR A 131 -0.38 14.71 16.61
C THR A 131 -0.57 13.81 15.36
N VAL A 132 0.52 13.15 14.94
CA VAL A 132 0.48 12.16 13.85
C VAL A 132 -0.62 11.13 14.11
N GLU A 133 -0.68 10.56 15.32
CA GLU A 133 -1.67 9.54 15.69
C GLU A 133 -3.11 10.08 15.60
N GLN A 134 -3.37 11.28 16.12
CA GLN A 134 -4.69 11.92 16.05
C GLN A 134 -5.12 12.15 14.59
N LEU A 135 -4.20 12.57 13.72
CA LEU A 135 -4.50 12.79 12.30
C LEU A 135 -4.74 11.46 11.57
N VAL A 136 -3.97 10.42 11.89
CA VAL A 136 -4.16 9.07 11.36
C VAL A 136 -5.55 8.54 11.71
N LEU A 137 -5.95 8.60 12.98
CA LEU A 137 -7.28 8.13 13.43
C LEU A 137 -8.42 8.96 12.80
N LEU A 138 -8.27 10.29 12.71
CA LEU A 138 -9.25 11.15 12.06
C LEU A 138 -9.45 10.78 10.58
N ARG A 139 -8.36 10.60 9.83
CA ARG A 139 -8.41 10.22 8.41
C ARG A 139 -8.92 8.81 8.20
N ALA A 140 -8.58 7.87 9.08
CA ALA A 140 -9.09 6.51 9.05
C ALA A 140 -10.60 6.45 9.31
N LYS A 141 -11.09 7.23 10.28
CA LYS A 141 -12.54 7.40 10.49
C LYS A 141 -13.22 7.96 9.23
N GLY A 142 -12.64 9.03 8.65
CA GLY A 142 -13.12 9.59 7.38
C GLY A 142 -13.14 8.58 6.25
N ALA A 143 -12.12 7.72 6.14
CA ALA A 143 -12.07 6.66 5.14
C ALA A 143 -13.22 5.66 5.30
N LEU A 144 -13.49 5.22 6.53
CA LEU A 144 -14.61 4.33 6.82
C LEU A 144 -15.96 4.99 6.50
N ASP A 145 -16.15 6.24 6.94
CA ASP A 145 -17.40 7.00 6.76
C ASP A 145 -17.71 7.28 5.27
N THR A 146 -16.68 7.37 4.42
CA THR A 146 -16.81 7.65 2.97
C THR A 146 -16.87 6.39 2.10
N GLY A 147 -16.77 5.21 2.68
CA GLY A 147 -16.83 3.93 1.97
C GLY A 147 -15.51 3.48 1.33
N CYS A 148 -14.37 4.01 1.78
CA CYS A 148 -13.06 3.42 1.49
C CYS A 148 -12.92 2.08 2.20
N ASP A 149 -12.12 1.18 1.62
CA ASP A 149 -11.95 -0.19 2.11
C ASP A 149 -10.82 -0.32 3.14
N GLY A 150 -9.91 0.66 3.17
CA GLY A 150 -8.77 0.61 4.06
C GLY A 150 -7.93 1.87 4.06
N VAL A 151 -6.80 1.78 4.75
CA VAL A 151 -5.83 2.88 4.88
C VAL A 151 -4.40 2.40 4.65
N ILE A 152 -3.57 3.34 4.20
CA ILE A 152 -2.11 3.22 4.29
C ILE A 152 -1.68 3.90 5.58
N SER A 153 -0.99 3.16 6.44
CA SER A 153 -0.50 3.65 7.72
C SER A 153 0.80 2.94 8.12
N SER A 154 1.64 3.58 8.93
CA SER A 154 2.85 2.91 9.42
C SER A 154 2.49 1.79 10.41
N GLY A 155 3.42 0.85 10.62
CA GLY A 155 3.21 -0.24 11.56
C GLY A 155 3.09 0.20 13.02
N HIS A 156 3.45 1.43 13.35
CA HIS A 156 3.28 1.98 14.69
C HIS A 156 1.81 2.29 15.00
N GLU A 157 1.06 2.82 14.02
CA GLU A 157 -0.35 3.18 14.21
C GLU A 157 -1.32 2.01 13.98
N ALA A 158 -0.86 0.90 13.39
CA ALA A 158 -1.71 -0.23 13.04
C ALA A 158 -2.51 -0.77 14.23
N ARG A 159 -1.90 -0.83 15.43
CA ARG A 159 -2.57 -1.27 16.66
C ARG A 159 -3.71 -0.34 17.08
N ALA A 160 -3.50 0.96 17.04
CA ALA A 160 -4.53 1.95 17.37
C ALA A 160 -5.69 1.88 16.36
N LEU A 161 -5.38 1.72 15.06
CA LEU A 161 -6.38 1.56 14.01
C LEU A 161 -7.23 0.30 14.21
N LYS A 162 -6.59 -0.85 14.50
CA LYS A 162 -7.33 -2.11 14.73
C LYS A 162 -8.15 -2.08 16.02
N LYS A 163 -7.65 -1.42 17.07
CA LYS A 163 -8.41 -1.23 18.31
C LYS A 163 -9.68 -0.41 18.07
N GLU A 164 -9.61 0.63 17.26
CA GLU A 164 -10.74 1.55 17.02
C GLU A 164 -11.73 1.03 15.96
N PHE A 165 -11.24 0.47 14.87
CA PHE A 165 -12.06 0.12 13.71
C PHE A 165 -12.24 -1.38 13.49
N GLY A 166 -11.43 -2.23 14.14
CA GLY A 166 -11.46 -3.70 13.96
C GLY A 166 -11.19 -4.10 12.51
N ASP A 167 -11.96 -5.08 12.03
CA ASP A 167 -11.84 -5.60 10.66
C ASP A 167 -12.67 -4.82 9.63
N ARG A 168 -13.35 -3.76 10.06
CA ARG A 168 -14.10 -2.88 9.14
C ARG A 168 -13.20 -2.08 8.22
N LEU A 169 -11.92 -1.95 8.53
CA LEU A 169 -10.95 -1.17 7.78
C LEU A 169 -9.66 -1.98 7.59
N LEU A 170 -9.24 -2.15 6.34
CA LEU A 170 -7.95 -2.77 6.04
C LEU A 170 -6.80 -1.83 6.42
N VAL A 171 -5.76 -2.39 7.02
CA VAL A 171 -4.52 -1.67 7.34
C VAL A 171 -3.39 -2.22 6.48
N VAL A 172 -2.92 -1.41 5.53
CA VAL A 172 -1.79 -1.74 4.64
C VAL A 172 -0.58 -0.93 5.08
N THR A 173 0.48 -1.63 5.45
CA THR A 173 1.65 -1.04 6.11
C THR A 173 2.90 -1.10 5.21
N PRO A 174 3.35 0.05 4.67
CA PRO A 174 4.65 0.19 4.04
C PRO A 174 5.75 0.42 5.09
N GLY A 175 7.00 0.57 4.62
CA GLY A 175 8.13 0.88 5.51
C GLY A 175 8.62 -0.32 6.31
N ILE A 176 8.41 -1.53 5.79
CA ILE A 176 8.89 -2.76 6.43
C ILE A 176 10.39 -2.91 6.21
N ARG A 177 11.13 -3.13 7.30
CA ARG A 177 12.56 -3.36 7.31
C ARG A 177 12.88 -4.65 8.06
N PRO A 178 13.08 -5.77 7.33
CA PRO A 178 13.45 -7.05 7.94
C PRO A 178 14.83 -7.02 8.60
N PHE A 179 15.68 -6.05 8.20
CA PHE A 179 17.04 -5.83 8.72
C PHE A 179 17.22 -4.33 8.99
N GLU A 180 18.00 -3.99 10.03
CA GLU A 180 18.30 -2.59 10.36
C GLU A 180 19.09 -1.92 9.23
N LYS A 181 18.43 -1.05 8.45
CA LYS A 181 19.07 -0.06 7.57
C LYS A 181 18.36 1.28 7.74
N LYS A 182 19.16 2.33 8.00
CA LYS A 182 18.65 3.72 7.98
C LYS A 182 18.51 4.19 6.53
N ASP A 183 17.31 4.61 6.15
CA ASP A 183 17.01 5.22 4.87
C ASP A 183 15.97 6.36 5.05
N ASP A 184 15.32 6.81 3.96
CA ASP A 184 14.33 7.90 3.94
C ASP A 184 13.02 7.61 4.70
N GLN A 185 12.81 6.36 5.16
CA GLN A 185 11.62 5.99 5.92
C GLN A 185 11.84 6.25 7.42
N LYS A 186 11.12 7.24 7.97
CA LYS A 186 11.24 7.63 9.38
C LYS A 186 10.51 6.69 10.35
N ARG A 187 9.43 5.99 9.89
CA ARG A 187 8.54 5.19 10.71
C ARG A 187 8.49 3.74 10.21
N THR A 188 9.49 2.94 10.59
CA THR A 188 9.67 1.55 10.12
C THR A 188 9.44 0.53 11.23
N VAL A 189 9.00 -0.67 10.86
CA VAL A 189 8.86 -1.84 11.73
C VAL A 189 9.33 -3.10 11.00
N ASP A 190 9.63 -4.18 11.72
CA ASP A 190 9.86 -5.49 11.11
C ASP A 190 8.55 -6.21 10.74
N VAL A 191 8.66 -7.34 10.05
CA VAL A 191 7.51 -8.13 9.56
C VAL A 191 6.65 -8.63 10.71
N ALA A 192 7.25 -9.20 11.75
CA ALA A 192 6.53 -9.79 12.88
C ALA A 192 5.80 -8.70 13.67
N GLN A 193 6.47 -7.57 13.90
CA GLN A 193 5.90 -6.44 14.62
C GLN A 193 4.72 -5.81 13.84
N ALA A 194 4.82 -5.67 12.51
CA ALA A 194 3.74 -5.14 11.70
C ALA A 194 2.45 -5.96 11.88
N PHE A 195 2.55 -7.28 11.79
CA PHE A 195 1.38 -8.16 11.96
C PHE A 195 0.92 -8.27 13.42
N ALA A 196 1.84 -8.26 14.39
CA ALA A 196 1.49 -8.23 15.81
C ALA A 196 0.74 -6.94 16.19
N ASN A 197 1.00 -5.85 15.46
CA ASN A 197 0.27 -4.59 15.58
C ASN A 197 -1.05 -4.58 14.79
N GLY A 198 -1.34 -5.62 14.00
CA GLY A 198 -2.63 -5.76 13.30
C GLY A 198 -2.63 -5.32 11.83
N ALA A 199 -1.47 -5.19 11.17
CA ALA A 199 -1.43 -4.99 9.72
C ALA A 199 -2.12 -6.15 8.99
N ASP A 200 -2.95 -5.84 7.98
CA ASP A 200 -3.55 -6.84 7.10
C ASP A 200 -2.61 -7.23 5.96
N TYR A 201 -1.90 -6.23 5.45
CA TYR A 201 -0.89 -6.37 4.40
C TYR A 201 0.35 -5.57 4.74
N ILE A 202 1.49 -6.04 4.26
CA ILE A 202 2.76 -5.30 4.31
C ILE A 202 3.25 -5.00 2.90
N VAL A 203 3.87 -3.83 2.72
CA VAL A 203 4.50 -3.44 1.44
C VAL A 203 6.02 -3.42 1.62
N VAL A 204 6.73 -4.21 0.82
CA VAL A 204 8.18 -4.33 0.85
C VAL A 204 8.76 -3.98 -0.52
N GLY A 205 9.68 -3.04 -0.57
CA GLY A 205 10.39 -2.63 -1.80
C GLY A 205 11.87 -3.05 -1.75
N ARG A 206 12.74 -2.10 -1.45
CA ARG A 206 14.21 -2.26 -1.43
C ARG A 206 14.74 -3.54 -0.78
N PRO A 207 14.22 -4.02 0.37
CA PRO A 207 14.71 -5.26 0.97
C PRO A 207 14.58 -6.52 0.09
N ILE A 208 13.63 -6.50 -0.84
CA ILE A 208 13.45 -7.59 -1.81
C ILE A 208 14.11 -7.21 -3.14
N ARG A 209 13.76 -6.04 -3.69
CA ARG A 209 14.22 -5.59 -5.02
C ARG A 209 15.75 -5.56 -5.15
N ASP A 210 16.42 -5.02 -4.13
CA ASP A 210 17.88 -4.80 -4.13
C ASP A 210 18.65 -5.97 -3.48
N ALA A 211 18.00 -7.08 -3.17
CA ALA A 211 18.65 -8.28 -2.66
C ALA A 211 19.47 -8.98 -3.75
N ALA A 212 20.54 -9.65 -3.36
CA ALA A 212 21.32 -10.49 -4.28
C ALA A 212 20.47 -11.60 -4.92
N ASP A 213 19.50 -12.15 -4.16
CA ASP A 213 18.46 -13.06 -4.64
C ASP A 213 17.10 -12.53 -4.17
N PRO A 214 16.37 -11.76 -5.02
CA PRO A 214 15.06 -11.24 -4.70
C PRO A 214 14.01 -12.31 -4.37
N ARG A 215 14.05 -13.47 -5.05
CA ARG A 215 13.13 -14.58 -4.78
C ARG A 215 13.37 -15.18 -3.40
N ALA A 216 14.60 -15.46 -3.02
CA ALA A 216 14.94 -15.97 -1.70
C ALA A 216 14.56 -14.97 -0.59
N ALA A 217 14.80 -13.67 -0.82
CA ALA A 217 14.40 -12.62 0.11
C ALA A 217 12.86 -12.55 0.30
N ALA A 218 12.09 -12.63 -0.79
CA ALA A 218 10.62 -12.68 -0.72
C ALA A 218 10.14 -13.95 0.00
N GLN A 219 10.72 -15.09 -0.29
CA GLN A 219 10.38 -16.36 0.35
C GLN A 219 10.63 -16.34 1.86
N ALA A 220 11.74 -15.77 2.30
CA ALA A 220 12.05 -15.63 3.73
C ALA A 220 10.99 -14.78 4.47
N ILE A 221 10.49 -13.72 3.83
CA ILE A 221 9.39 -12.91 4.37
C ILE A 221 8.08 -13.70 4.38
N GLN A 222 7.75 -14.44 3.31
CA GLN A 222 6.57 -15.31 3.28
C GLN A 222 6.61 -16.37 4.38
N ASP A 223 7.77 -16.95 4.64
CA ASP A 223 7.93 -17.95 5.70
C ASP A 223 7.79 -17.33 7.11
N SER A 224 8.20 -16.08 7.26
CA SER A 224 7.93 -15.31 8.49
C SER A 224 6.42 -15.07 8.67
N ILE A 225 5.71 -14.71 7.60
CA ILE A 225 4.24 -14.53 7.61
C ILE A 225 3.51 -15.83 7.97
N LYS A 226 3.96 -16.98 7.48
CA LYS A 226 3.36 -18.29 7.80
C LYS A 226 3.44 -18.65 9.28
N LYS A 227 4.50 -18.20 9.98
CA LYS A 227 4.74 -18.46 11.41
C LYS A 227 3.88 -17.61 12.34
N ILE A 228 3.27 -16.53 11.83
CA ILE A 228 2.43 -15.65 12.63
C ILE A 228 1.13 -16.39 12.96
N LYS A 229 0.85 -16.53 14.26
CA LYS A 229 -0.42 -17.08 14.74
C LYS A 229 -1.53 -16.12 14.30
N GLY A 230 -2.53 -16.65 13.60
CA GLY A 230 -3.72 -15.90 13.18
C GLY A 230 -4.61 -15.53 14.35
#